data_e2786b04c17f3b3734400ddc47b9a15c
#
_entry.id   e2786b04c17f3b3734400ddc47b9a15c
#
_cell.length_a   1.000
_cell.length_b   1.000
_cell.length_c   1.000
_cell.angle_alpha   90.00
_cell.angle_beta   90.00
_cell.angle_gamma   90.00
#
_symmetry.space_group_name_H-M   'P 1'
#
loop_
_entity.id
_entity.type
_entity.pdbx_description
1 polymer ?
#
loop_
_entity_poly.entity_id
_entity_poly.type
_entity_poly.pdbx_seq_one_letter_code
_entity_poly.pdbx_strand_id
1 'polypeptide(L)'
;MEKYRFLWSLLLVSLSSILFSCSDDDEVTGPLTIKTGLLKEIGYTTAVCGGEISGGSGIGNRGVCWSTDVQPTVKDKHTTDGSGRGEFRSEITGLTEGVQYYVRAWVETSDGVKYGEEKTCVTLAHGRPTMLLMGINNIKETSAEVQAQVFTDGGVDITERGVVYRSNKPPL
;
A
#
# COMPACT_ATOMS: atom_id res chain seq x y z
N MET A 1 59.67 -48.01 -49.99
CA MET A 1 58.37 -48.13 -50.64
C MET A 1 57.36 -48.56 -49.60
N GLU A 2 56.97 -47.72 -48.71
CA GLU A 2 56.15 -48.11 -47.62
C GLU A 2 54.83 -47.27 -47.58
N LYS A 3 53.74 -47.97 -47.50
CA LYS A 3 52.37 -47.47 -47.61
C LYS A 3 51.96 -46.90 -46.26
N TYR A 4 51.66 -45.63 -46.18
CA TYR A 4 51.05 -45.02 -45.03
C TYR A 4 49.56 -45.33 -45.04
N ARG A 5 49.12 -46.17 -44.08
CA ARG A 5 47.70 -46.42 -43.77
C ARG A 5 47.26 -45.40 -42.69
N PHE A 6 46.54 -44.41 -43.13
CA PHE A 6 45.88 -43.50 -42.22
C PHE A 6 44.75 -44.23 -41.57
N LEU A 7 44.88 -44.47 -40.28
CA LEU A 7 43.76 -44.85 -39.40
C LEU A 7 43.02 -43.58 -38.94
N TRP A 8 41.88 -43.37 -39.52
CA TRP A 8 40.95 -42.37 -39.07
C TRP A 8 40.18 -42.91 -37.84
N SER A 9 40.62 -42.55 -36.65
CA SER A 9 39.83 -42.80 -35.45
C SER A 9 38.77 -41.70 -35.33
N LEU A 10 37.54 -42.07 -35.57
CA LEU A 10 36.38 -41.27 -35.29
C LEU A 10 36.26 -41.04 -33.76
N LEU A 11 36.67 -39.85 -33.32
CA LEU A 11 36.36 -39.40 -31.97
C LEU A 11 34.93 -38.89 -31.95
N LEU A 12 34.00 -39.76 -31.57
CA LEU A 12 32.63 -39.39 -31.22
C LEU A 12 32.67 -38.61 -29.90
N VAL A 13 32.73 -37.29 -30.01
CA VAL A 13 32.45 -36.41 -28.90
C VAL A 13 30.93 -36.44 -28.69
N SER A 14 30.47 -37.28 -27.76
CA SER A 14 29.13 -37.22 -27.25
C SER A 14 28.97 -35.91 -26.47
N LEU A 15 28.36 -34.91 -27.10
CA LEU A 15 27.90 -33.69 -26.46
C LEU A 15 26.75 -34.08 -25.53
N SER A 16 27.11 -34.48 -24.33
CA SER A 16 26.19 -34.63 -23.22
C SER A 16 25.66 -33.24 -22.89
N SER A 17 24.50 -32.91 -23.45
CA SER A 17 23.69 -31.77 -23.01
C SER A 17 23.26 -31.99 -21.57
N ILE A 18 24.03 -31.44 -20.63
CA ILE A 18 23.64 -31.31 -19.26
C ILE A 18 22.48 -30.29 -19.26
N LEU A 19 21.28 -30.82 -19.30
CA LEU A 19 20.09 -30.05 -18.91
C LEU A 19 20.29 -29.71 -17.45
N PHE A 20 20.77 -28.52 -17.17
CA PHE A 20 20.66 -27.89 -15.88
C PHE A 20 19.16 -27.62 -15.70
N SER A 21 18.43 -28.62 -15.20
CA SER A 21 17.14 -28.40 -14.60
C SER A 21 17.40 -27.65 -13.30
N CYS A 22 17.35 -26.35 -13.37
CA CYS A 22 17.25 -25.51 -12.19
C CYS A 22 15.85 -25.70 -11.64
N SER A 23 15.63 -26.75 -10.88
CA SER A 23 14.56 -26.82 -9.91
C SER A 23 15.10 -26.15 -8.64
N ASP A 24 14.99 -24.84 -8.57
CA ASP A 24 15.12 -24.10 -7.30
C ASP A 24 13.93 -24.42 -6.40
N ASP A 25 13.72 -25.71 -6.13
CA ASP A 25 13.01 -26.16 -4.94
C ASP A 25 14.05 -26.33 -3.83
N ASP A 26 14.65 -25.22 -3.42
CA ASP A 26 15.27 -25.15 -2.10
C ASP A 26 14.15 -25.45 -1.07
N GLU A 27 14.09 -26.71 -0.62
CA GLU A 27 13.36 -27.07 0.58
C GLU A 27 13.92 -26.26 1.74
N VAL A 28 13.43 -25.03 1.89
CA VAL A 28 13.71 -24.24 3.08
C VAL A 28 12.98 -24.91 4.24
N THR A 29 13.62 -25.92 4.83
CA THR A 29 13.15 -26.71 5.96
C THR A 29 13.29 -25.91 7.27
N GLY A 30 12.55 -24.84 7.40
CA GLY A 30 12.51 -24.02 8.61
C GLY A 30 11.06 -23.76 9.04
N PRO A 31 10.84 -23.31 10.27
CA PRO A 31 9.53 -22.89 10.73
C PRO A 31 9.02 -21.73 9.86
N LEU A 32 7.72 -21.72 9.60
CA LEU A 32 7.08 -20.61 8.91
C LEU A 32 7.29 -19.30 9.68
N THR A 33 7.84 -18.30 8.99
CA THR A 33 7.99 -16.94 9.52
C THR A 33 7.31 -15.96 8.58
N ILE A 34 6.48 -15.10 9.14
CA ILE A 34 5.73 -14.08 8.41
C ILE A 34 6.10 -12.73 9.03
N LYS A 35 6.75 -11.87 8.25
CA LYS A 35 7.07 -10.51 8.66
C LYS A 35 6.18 -9.52 7.91
N THR A 36 5.46 -8.70 8.64
CA THR A 36 4.77 -7.54 8.06
C THR A 36 5.79 -6.43 7.81
N GLY A 37 5.86 -5.94 6.59
CA GLY A 37 6.75 -4.84 6.22
C GLY A 37 6.37 -3.52 6.89
N LEU A 38 7.25 -2.54 6.77
CA LEU A 38 6.94 -1.17 7.18
C LEU A 38 5.98 -0.54 6.19
N LEU A 39 5.02 0.22 6.70
CA LEU A 39 4.18 1.07 5.85
C LEU A 39 4.99 2.24 5.31
N LYS A 40 4.85 2.49 4.02
CA LYS A 40 5.53 3.55 3.26
C LYS A 40 4.51 4.27 2.38
N GLU A 41 4.93 5.40 1.82
CA GLU A 41 4.12 6.15 0.85
C GLU A 41 2.68 6.38 1.35
N ILE A 42 2.54 6.73 2.65
CA ILE A 42 1.24 6.96 3.27
C ILE A 42 0.66 8.24 2.69
N GLY A 43 -0.43 8.10 1.95
CA GLY A 43 -1.21 9.18 1.36
C GLY A 43 -2.48 9.48 2.13
N TYR A 44 -3.41 10.19 1.49
CA TYR A 44 -4.74 10.48 2.04
C TYR A 44 -5.65 9.25 2.04
N THR A 45 -5.59 8.46 0.95
CA THR A 45 -6.46 7.31 0.73
C THR A 45 -5.70 6.05 0.34
N THR A 46 -4.37 6.08 0.39
CA THR A 46 -3.49 5.01 -0.04
C THR A 46 -2.32 4.83 0.92
N ALA A 47 -1.75 3.65 0.93
CA ALA A 47 -0.46 3.35 1.56
C ALA A 47 0.20 2.17 0.84
N VAL A 48 1.48 2.01 1.04
CA VAL A 48 2.23 0.85 0.57
C VAL A 48 2.72 0.06 1.77
N CYS A 49 2.50 -1.23 1.74
CA CYS A 49 3.04 -2.18 2.69
C CYS A 49 3.60 -3.39 1.92
N GLY A 50 3.74 -4.49 2.57
CA GLY A 50 4.15 -5.78 2.04
C GLY A 50 4.60 -6.66 3.17
N GLY A 51 5.43 -7.64 2.85
CA GLY A 51 5.96 -8.55 3.87
C GLY A 51 7.00 -9.49 3.29
N GLU A 52 7.49 -10.35 4.16
CA GLU A 52 8.40 -11.43 3.81
C GLU A 52 7.86 -12.73 4.39
N ILE A 53 7.80 -13.75 3.54
CA ILE A 53 7.42 -15.11 3.95
C ILE A 53 8.63 -16.00 3.80
N SER A 54 9.02 -16.68 4.87
CA SER A 54 10.14 -17.64 4.84
C SER A 54 9.81 -18.92 5.60
N GLY A 55 10.45 -20.01 5.23
CA GLY A 55 10.17 -21.33 5.80
C GLY A 55 8.78 -21.87 5.47
N GLY A 56 8.34 -22.86 6.25
CA GLY A 56 7.04 -23.53 6.08
C GLY A 56 6.94 -24.40 4.83
N SER A 57 5.85 -25.12 4.71
CA SER A 57 5.48 -25.92 3.53
C SER A 57 4.02 -25.61 3.13
N GLY A 58 3.63 -25.95 1.89
CA GLY A 58 2.29 -25.71 1.41
C GLY A 58 1.88 -24.24 1.41
N ILE A 59 2.81 -23.35 1.02
CA ILE A 59 2.60 -21.89 0.98
C ILE A 59 1.76 -21.55 -0.24
N GLY A 60 0.54 -21.06 0.00
CA GLY A 60 -0.41 -20.60 -1.02
C GLY A 60 -0.33 -19.09 -1.27
N ASN A 61 -1.51 -18.48 -1.39
CA ASN A 61 -1.64 -17.04 -1.60
C ASN A 61 -1.13 -16.24 -0.41
N ARG A 62 -0.70 -15.01 -0.69
CA ARG A 62 -0.19 -14.06 0.31
C ARG A 62 -0.62 -12.63 -0.02
N GLY A 63 -0.54 -11.76 0.97
CA GLY A 63 -0.87 -10.35 0.82
C GLY A 63 -0.84 -9.61 2.14
N VAL A 64 -1.51 -8.46 2.20
CA VAL A 64 -1.76 -7.74 3.45
C VAL A 64 -3.25 -7.60 3.69
N CYS A 65 -3.65 -7.57 4.95
CA CYS A 65 -5.01 -7.23 5.37
C CYS A 65 -4.98 -6.01 6.30
N TRP A 66 -6.04 -5.21 6.28
CA TRP A 66 -6.12 -3.99 7.09
C TRP A 66 -7.53 -3.69 7.55
N SER A 67 -7.62 -3.02 8.69
CA SER A 67 -8.85 -2.56 9.31
C SER A 67 -8.59 -1.32 10.17
N THR A 68 -9.63 -0.63 10.59
CA THR A 68 -9.59 0.35 11.67
C THR A 68 -9.58 -0.30 13.06
N ASP A 69 -9.93 -1.58 13.13
CA ASP A 69 -9.86 -2.39 14.33
C ASP A 69 -8.53 -3.16 14.40
N VAL A 70 -8.11 -3.48 15.61
CA VAL A 70 -6.89 -4.27 15.86
C VAL A 70 -7.01 -5.71 15.32
N GLN A 71 -5.87 -6.31 15.01
CA GLN A 71 -5.76 -7.69 14.53
C GLN A 71 -6.59 -7.98 13.26
N PRO A 72 -6.42 -7.20 12.19
CA PRO A 72 -7.13 -7.44 10.94
C PRO A 72 -6.87 -8.85 10.40
N THR A 73 -7.85 -9.38 9.70
CA THR A 73 -7.83 -10.71 9.12
C THR A 73 -8.20 -10.66 7.63
N VAL A 74 -8.09 -11.76 6.92
CA VAL A 74 -8.56 -11.86 5.51
C VAL A 74 -10.08 -11.75 5.34
N LYS A 75 -10.84 -11.63 6.44
CA LYS A 75 -12.27 -11.28 6.39
C LYS A 75 -12.49 -9.77 6.24
N ASP A 76 -11.49 -9.00 6.60
CA ASP A 76 -11.45 -7.56 6.41
C ASP A 76 -10.95 -7.22 5.00
N LYS A 77 -10.70 -5.94 4.72
CA LYS A 77 -10.07 -5.57 3.45
C LYS A 77 -8.68 -6.18 3.35
N HIS A 78 -8.35 -6.73 2.20
CA HIS A 78 -7.05 -7.36 1.97
C HIS A 78 -6.64 -7.30 0.49
N THR A 79 -5.35 -7.48 0.23
CA THR A 79 -4.78 -7.73 -1.09
C THR A 79 -4.45 -9.22 -1.26
N THR A 80 -4.27 -9.62 -2.51
CA THR A 80 -3.66 -10.90 -2.88
C THR A 80 -2.51 -10.60 -3.84
N ASP A 81 -1.28 -10.80 -3.36
CA ASP A 81 -0.05 -10.36 -4.03
C ASP A 81 0.81 -11.55 -4.46
N GLY A 82 0.14 -12.52 -5.11
CA GLY A 82 0.75 -13.74 -5.57
C GLY A 82 0.80 -14.84 -4.51
N SER A 83 1.69 -15.81 -4.70
CA SER A 83 1.83 -16.98 -3.83
C SER A 83 3.31 -17.31 -3.56
N GLY A 84 3.54 -18.22 -2.63
CA GLY A 84 4.87 -18.71 -2.32
C GLY A 84 5.65 -17.84 -1.33
N ARG A 85 6.94 -18.15 -1.20
CA ARG A 85 7.88 -17.49 -0.27
C ARG A 85 8.47 -16.21 -0.86
N GLY A 86 9.25 -15.50 -0.05
CA GLY A 86 9.99 -14.30 -0.42
C GLY A 86 9.30 -13.01 -0.03
N GLU A 87 9.91 -11.92 -0.42
CA GLU A 87 9.35 -10.58 -0.23
C GLU A 87 8.19 -10.31 -1.21
N PHE A 88 7.27 -9.46 -0.81
CA PHE A 88 6.20 -8.97 -1.67
C PHE A 88 5.83 -7.53 -1.29
N ARG A 89 5.26 -6.81 -2.24
CA ARG A 89 4.76 -5.45 -2.09
C ARG A 89 3.27 -5.42 -2.34
N SER A 90 2.56 -4.71 -1.49
CA SER A 90 1.12 -4.49 -1.56
C SER A 90 0.80 -3.02 -1.68
N GLU A 91 -0.14 -2.68 -2.53
CA GLU A 91 -0.74 -1.34 -2.61
C GLU A 91 -2.09 -1.35 -1.90
N ILE A 92 -2.16 -0.62 -0.81
CA ILE A 92 -3.39 -0.46 -0.01
C ILE A 92 -4.13 0.76 -0.54
N THR A 93 -5.39 0.60 -0.91
CA THR A 93 -6.23 1.67 -1.48
C THR A 93 -7.58 1.75 -0.79
N GLY A 94 -8.31 2.84 -1.05
CA GLY A 94 -9.65 3.03 -0.48
C GLY A 94 -9.63 3.22 1.03
N LEU A 95 -8.56 3.83 1.55
CA LEU A 95 -8.48 4.30 2.91
C LEU A 95 -9.27 5.61 3.07
N THR A 96 -9.61 5.94 4.29
CA THR A 96 -10.21 7.24 4.67
C THR A 96 -9.10 8.13 5.21
N GLU A 97 -9.10 9.39 4.84
CA GLU A 97 -8.10 10.36 5.31
C GLU A 97 -8.19 10.63 6.82
N GLY A 98 -7.05 10.88 7.44
CA GLY A 98 -6.93 11.18 8.87
C GLY A 98 -7.30 10.01 9.80
N VAL A 99 -7.38 8.80 9.30
CA VAL A 99 -7.79 7.60 10.04
C VAL A 99 -6.60 6.70 10.32
N GLN A 100 -6.58 6.14 11.52
CA GLN A 100 -5.61 5.12 11.89
C GLN A 100 -6.05 3.76 11.36
N TYR A 101 -5.09 3.03 10.78
CA TYR A 101 -5.27 1.67 10.29
C TYR A 101 -4.25 0.73 10.92
N TYR A 102 -4.69 -0.51 11.14
CA TYR A 102 -3.88 -1.65 11.52
C TYR A 102 -3.68 -2.53 10.29
N VAL A 103 -2.48 -3.03 10.08
CA VAL A 103 -2.10 -3.78 8.88
C VAL A 103 -1.29 -5.00 9.27
N ARG A 104 -1.56 -6.14 8.66
CA ARG A 104 -0.81 -7.40 8.85
C ARG A 104 -0.55 -8.07 7.51
N ALA A 105 0.65 -8.61 7.34
CA ALA A 105 0.89 -9.60 6.29
C ALA A 105 0.12 -10.88 6.61
N TRP A 106 -0.37 -11.54 5.59
CA TRP A 106 -1.02 -12.85 5.69
C TRP A 106 -0.51 -13.81 4.62
N VAL A 107 -0.62 -15.09 4.92
CA VAL A 107 -0.30 -16.17 3.98
C VAL A 107 -1.26 -17.33 4.21
N GLU A 108 -1.68 -17.95 3.13
CA GLU A 108 -2.44 -19.19 3.13
C GLU A 108 -1.49 -20.37 3.24
N THR A 109 -1.82 -21.33 4.08
CA THR A 109 -1.08 -22.58 4.25
C THR A 109 -2.06 -23.75 4.24
N SER A 110 -1.55 -24.99 4.17
CA SER A 110 -2.36 -26.21 4.33
C SER A 110 -3.17 -26.24 5.64
N ASP A 111 -2.67 -25.58 6.69
CA ASP A 111 -3.28 -25.51 8.02
C ASP A 111 -4.16 -24.28 8.22
N GLY A 112 -4.46 -23.54 7.15
CA GLY A 112 -5.25 -22.31 7.15
C GLY A 112 -4.39 -21.04 7.05
N VAL A 113 -5.04 -19.89 7.23
CA VAL A 113 -4.38 -18.58 7.09
C VAL A 113 -3.57 -18.26 8.34
N LYS A 114 -2.34 -17.81 8.12
CA LYS A 114 -1.43 -17.32 9.17
C LYS A 114 -1.11 -15.85 8.93
N TYR A 115 -0.78 -15.13 10.01
CA TYR A 115 -0.58 -13.69 10.01
C TYR A 115 0.77 -13.32 10.61
N GLY A 116 1.35 -12.26 10.08
CA GLY A 116 2.52 -11.60 10.65
C GLY A 116 2.16 -10.67 11.81
N GLU A 117 3.16 -9.96 12.31
CA GLU A 117 2.98 -8.93 13.32
C GLU A 117 2.12 -7.77 12.81
N GLU A 118 1.41 -7.12 13.73
CA GLU A 118 0.61 -5.95 13.41
C GLU A 118 1.49 -4.70 13.29
N LYS A 119 1.22 -3.89 12.28
CA LYS A 119 1.78 -2.54 12.09
C LYS A 119 0.65 -1.54 12.00
N THR A 120 0.93 -0.28 12.32
CA THR A 120 -0.05 0.79 12.28
C THR A 120 0.42 1.96 11.41
N CYS A 121 -0.53 2.66 10.82
CA CYS A 121 -0.32 3.96 10.21
C CYS A 121 -1.53 4.86 10.42
N VAL A 122 -1.32 6.17 10.26
CA VAL A 122 -2.39 7.16 10.15
C VAL A 122 -2.27 7.79 8.77
N THR A 123 -3.36 7.77 8.01
CA THR A 123 -3.41 8.42 6.70
C THR A 123 -3.29 9.93 6.84
N LEU A 124 -2.79 10.60 5.80
CA LEU A 124 -2.78 12.05 5.75
C LEU A 124 -4.21 12.57 5.79
N ALA A 125 -4.39 13.77 6.36
CA ALA A 125 -5.67 14.48 6.37
C ALA A 125 -5.47 15.86 5.77
N HIS A 126 -6.43 16.31 4.97
CA HIS A 126 -6.46 17.70 4.51
C HIS A 126 -6.70 18.63 5.70
N GLY A 127 -6.05 19.77 5.68
CA GLY A 127 -6.33 20.85 6.61
C GLY A 127 -7.72 21.45 6.37
N ARG A 128 -8.22 22.24 7.33
CA ARG A 128 -9.39 23.06 7.10
C ARG A 128 -8.98 24.38 6.45
N PRO A 129 -9.74 24.87 5.46
CA PRO A 129 -9.53 26.24 4.97
C PRO A 129 -9.59 27.23 6.13
N THR A 130 -8.70 28.19 6.13
CA THR A 130 -8.72 29.29 7.09
C THR A 130 -8.95 30.60 6.39
N MET A 131 -9.82 31.43 6.94
CA MET A 131 -10.14 32.74 6.40
C MET A 131 -10.19 33.78 7.53
N LEU A 132 -9.89 34.99 7.18
CA LEU A 132 -10.00 36.14 8.06
C LEU A 132 -10.97 37.15 7.46
N LEU A 133 -11.91 37.62 8.27
CA LEU A 133 -12.71 38.78 7.96
C LEU A 133 -11.83 40.05 8.17
N MET A 134 -11.53 40.73 7.08
CA MET A 134 -10.67 41.95 7.09
C MET A 134 -11.43 43.19 7.55
N GLY A 135 -12.71 43.26 7.24
CA GLY A 135 -13.55 44.38 7.64
C GLY A 135 -14.88 44.45 6.91
N ILE A 136 -15.74 45.32 7.40
CA ILE A 136 -16.98 45.70 6.78
C ILE A 136 -16.93 47.18 6.50
N ASN A 137 -17.02 47.59 5.25
CA ASN A 137 -16.87 48.96 4.77
C ASN A 137 -18.13 49.41 4.00
N ASN A 138 -18.18 50.70 3.68
CA ASN A 138 -19.22 51.27 2.83
C ASN A 138 -20.64 50.92 3.25
N ILE A 139 -20.91 50.94 4.58
CA ILE A 139 -22.20 50.57 5.15
C ILE A 139 -23.20 51.63 4.77
N LYS A 140 -24.28 51.23 4.11
CA LYS A 140 -25.43 52.04 3.71
C LYS A 140 -26.73 51.40 4.29
N GLU A 141 -27.83 52.09 4.13
CA GLU A 141 -29.11 51.57 4.62
C GLU A 141 -29.50 50.17 4.12
N THR A 142 -29.09 49.86 2.87
CA THR A 142 -29.46 48.63 2.18
C THR A 142 -28.28 47.78 1.71
N SER A 143 -27.06 48.20 1.95
CA SER A 143 -25.87 47.52 1.47
C SER A 143 -24.65 47.72 2.37
N ALA A 144 -23.76 46.81 2.38
CA ALA A 144 -22.41 46.91 2.95
C ALA A 144 -21.42 46.10 2.11
N GLU A 145 -20.15 46.50 2.19
CA GLU A 145 -19.05 45.79 1.55
C GLU A 145 -18.29 45.02 2.61
N VAL A 146 -18.12 43.71 2.37
CA VAL A 146 -17.40 42.82 3.27
C VAL A 146 -16.12 42.35 2.59
N GLN A 147 -15.01 42.52 3.27
CA GLN A 147 -13.68 42.10 2.82
C GLN A 147 -13.22 40.91 3.68
N ALA A 148 -12.90 39.79 3.03
CA ALA A 148 -12.35 38.63 3.66
C ALA A 148 -11.20 38.04 2.82
N GLN A 149 -10.23 37.48 3.50
CA GLN A 149 -9.09 36.83 2.84
C GLN A 149 -9.02 35.36 3.27
N VAL A 150 -8.83 34.48 2.30
CA VAL A 150 -8.50 33.08 2.53
C VAL A 150 -6.98 32.95 2.63
N PHE A 151 -6.47 32.44 3.75
CA PHE A 151 -5.04 32.24 3.98
C PHE A 151 -4.56 30.87 3.48
N THR A 152 -5.37 29.84 3.62
CA THR A 152 -5.07 28.50 3.11
C THR A 152 -6.37 27.81 2.73
N ASP A 153 -6.29 27.05 1.65
CA ASP A 153 -7.36 26.15 1.19
C ASP A 153 -7.39 24.83 1.97
N GLY A 154 -6.37 24.56 2.81
CA GLY A 154 -6.24 23.30 3.53
C GLY A 154 -5.78 22.13 2.64
N GLY A 155 -5.34 22.39 1.40
CA GLY A 155 -4.90 21.38 0.44
C GLY A 155 -6.04 20.79 -0.40
N VAL A 156 -7.21 21.46 -0.41
CA VAL A 156 -8.36 21.09 -1.27
C VAL A 156 -8.85 22.31 -2.02
N ASP A 157 -9.38 22.11 -3.22
CA ASP A 157 -9.95 23.17 -4.02
C ASP A 157 -11.17 23.81 -3.33
N ILE A 158 -11.17 25.12 -3.22
CA ILE A 158 -12.32 25.87 -2.72
C ILE A 158 -13.31 26.05 -3.88
N THR A 159 -14.43 25.33 -3.83
CA THR A 159 -15.46 25.36 -4.87
C THR A 159 -16.45 26.53 -4.68
N GLU A 160 -16.63 26.99 -3.45
CA GLU A 160 -17.55 28.08 -3.12
C GLU A 160 -17.05 28.91 -1.93
N ARG A 161 -17.32 30.21 -1.95
CA ARG A 161 -17.07 31.13 -0.85
C ARG A 161 -18.14 32.20 -0.79
N GLY A 162 -18.45 32.65 0.39
CA GLY A 162 -19.48 33.67 0.59
C GLY A 162 -19.50 34.23 2.00
N VAL A 163 -20.40 35.15 2.24
CA VAL A 163 -20.64 35.78 3.55
C VAL A 163 -22.06 35.49 3.99
N VAL A 164 -22.18 35.02 5.22
CA VAL A 164 -23.50 34.84 5.88
C VAL A 164 -23.68 36.01 6.79
N TYR A 165 -24.85 36.66 6.68
CA TYR A 165 -25.24 37.76 7.55
C TYR A 165 -26.62 37.55 8.13
N ARG A 166 -26.89 38.14 9.29
CA ARG A 166 -28.20 38.14 9.95
C ARG A 166 -28.56 39.54 10.36
N SER A 167 -29.80 39.92 10.08
CA SER A 167 -30.38 41.16 10.59
C SER A 167 -30.99 40.91 11.99
N ASN A 168 -30.52 41.63 12.99
CA ASN A 168 -31.12 41.69 14.29
C ASN A 168 -32.01 42.94 14.38
N LYS A 169 -33.14 42.96 13.66
CA LYS A 169 -34.12 44.01 13.88
C LYS A 169 -34.84 43.69 15.20
N PRO A 170 -34.82 44.59 16.22
CA PRO A 170 -35.63 44.37 17.42
C PRO A 170 -37.10 44.27 17.03
N PRO A 171 -37.91 43.46 17.74
CA PRO A 171 -39.36 43.47 17.52
C PRO A 171 -39.93 44.88 17.78
N LEU A 172 -40.78 45.29 16.87
CA LEU A 172 -41.53 46.55 16.98
C LEU A 172 -42.46 46.47 18.16
#